data_749240b4b6b39acec61511b7f9e9f298
#
_entry.id   749240b4b6b39acec61511b7f9e9f298
#
_cell.length_a   1.000
_cell.length_b   1.000
_cell.length_c   1.000
_cell.angle_alpha   90.00
_cell.angle_beta   90.00
_cell.angle_gamma   90.00
#
_symmetry.space_group_name_H-M   'P 1'
#
loop_
_entity.id
_entity.type
_entity.pdbx_description
1 polymer ?
#
loop_
_entity_poly.entity_id
_entity_poly.type
_entity_poly.pdbx_seq_one_letter_code
_entity_poly.pdbx_strand_id
1 'polypeptide(L)'
;MSSMAAGRSSVPYQGQIPPGELSDLVKGYLDVELWRNTSWLTRLELEEPRVDVRNLSERTRFMKRALDIVVSFTMLILLSPLLLLLVVLVKLTSPGPAIFKQTRVGLNLRNKAKSDRRQEQIDLLELDLSSDRRVSGSDRRDETGYGMPFTLYKFRTMTVDAEKNGAQFAVQGDPRVTRLGRFMRKTRLDELPQLWNVLKGEMTLVGPRPERPEFIEGLSKEIPNYINRLGLKPGLTGVAQIVNGYDNNIEGFRRKVSLDLMYLQNCCFWNDMKILFRTIRVILTGSGAL
;
A
#
# COMPACT_ATOMS: atom_id res chain seq x y z
N MET A 1 36.96 10.00 -26.63
CA MET A 1 36.44 9.87 -25.24
C MET A 1 34.98 10.33 -25.28
N SER A 2 34.11 9.40 -25.46
CA SER A 2 32.65 9.69 -25.64
C SER A 2 31.94 9.48 -24.31
N SER A 3 31.36 10.57 -23.77
CA SER A 3 30.56 10.57 -22.57
C SER A 3 29.17 10.01 -22.91
N MET A 4 28.87 8.79 -22.44
CA MET A 4 27.53 8.25 -22.46
C MET A 4 26.70 8.94 -21.35
N ALA A 5 25.86 9.88 -21.74
CA ALA A 5 24.78 10.39 -20.92
C ALA A 5 23.75 9.27 -20.75
N ALA A 6 23.63 8.73 -19.53
CA ALA A 6 22.58 7.78 -19.19
C ALA A 6 21.23 8.49 -19.24
N GLY A 7 20.48 8.21 -20.28
CA GLY A 7 19.10 8.67 -20.45
C GLY A 7 18.24 8.11 -19.32
N ARG A 8 17.67 8.98 -18.50
CA ARG A 8 16.61 8.64 -17.53
C ARG A 8 15.39 8.21 -18.33
N SER A 9 15.15 6.89 -18.41
CA SER A 9 13.90 6.37 -18.95
C SER A 9 12.76 6.71 -18.00
N SER A 10 12.03 7.77 -18.32
CA SER A 10 10.72 8.01 -17.71
C SER A 10 9.81 6.85 -18.12
N VAL A 11 9.44 5.99 -17.17
CA VAL A 11 8.44 4.94 -17.41
C VAL A 11 7.14 5.66 -17.78
N PRO A 12 6.60 5.45 -18.99
CA PRO A 12 5.37 6.12 -19.37
C PRO A 12 4.24 5.65 -18.46
N TYR A 13 3.56 6.61 -17.80
CA TYR A 13 2.30 6.37 -17.13
C TYR A 13 1.32 5.83 -18.18
N GLN A 14 0.99 4.56 -18.11
CA GLN A 14 0.00 3.96 -18.99
C GLN A 14 -1.34 4.64 -18.74
N GLY A 15 -1.91 5.22 -19.79
CA GLY A 15 -3.16 5.98 -19.75
C GLY A 15 -4.34 5.17 -19.21
N GLN A 16 -5.47 5.85 -19.02
CA GLN A 16 -6.72 5.25 -18.57
C GLN A 16 -6.99 3.93 -19.30
N ILE A 17 -7.17 2.87 -18.51
CA ILE A 17 -7.48 1.55 -19.07
C ILE A 17 -8.89 1.65 -19.67
N PRO A 18 -9.09 1.25 -20.93
CA PRO A 18 -10.43 1.11 -21.49
C PRO A 18 -11.30 0.19 -20.62
N PRO A 19 -12.61 0.45 -20.48
CA PRO A 19 -13.50 -0.30 -19.61
C PRO A 19 -13.46 -1.83 -19.78
N GLY A 20 -13.19 -2.31 -20.97
CA GLY A 20 -13.05 -3.75 -21.25
C GLY A 20 -11.73 -4.36 -20.75
N GLU A 21 -10.61 -3.65 -20.88
CA GLU A 21 -9.29 -4.18 -20.53
C GLU A 21 -9.09 -4.45 -19.03
N LEU A 22 -9.67 -3.61 -18.14
CA LEU A 22 -9.56 -3.86 -16.70
C LEU A 22 -10.32 -5.12 -16.28
N SER A 23 -11.50 -5.34 -16.84
CA SER A 23 -12.30 -6.56 -16.59
C SER A 23 -11.56 -7.80 -17.10
N ASP A 24 -10.93 -7.72 -18.24
CA ASP A 24 -10.22 -8.84 -18.86
C ASP A 24 -8.88 -9.11 -18.16
N LEU A 25 -8.18 -8.07 -17.71
CA LEU A 25 -7.00 -8.18 -16.84
C LEU A 25 -7.34 -8.85 -15.50
N VAL A 26 -8.41 -8.41 -14.84
CA VAL A 26 -8.87 -9.00 -13.60
C VAL A 26 -9.26 -10.48 -13.82
N LYS A 27 -9.93 -10.79 -14.92
CA LYS A 27 -10.28 -12.17 -15.27
C LYS A 27 -9.05 -13.01 -15.66
N GLY A 28 -8.07 -12.43 -16.33
CA GLY A 28 -6.86 -13.13 -16.76
C GLY A 28 -5.93 -13.54 -15.61
N TYR A 29 -5.96 -12.82 -14.49
CA TYR A 29 -5.14 -13.12 -13.31
C TYR A 29 -5.90 -13.81 -12.17
N LEU A 30 -7.24 -13.81 -12.21
CA LEU A 30 -8.07 -14.53 -11.26
C LEU A 30 -8.41 -15.91 -11.85
N ASP A 31 -7.82 -16.94 -11.29
CA ASP A 31 -8.30 -18.29 -11.55
C ASP A 31 -9.74 -18.48 -11.00
N VAL A 32 -10.40 -19.56 -11.40
CA VAL A 32 -11.80 -19.85 -11.03
C VAL A 32 -11.96 -19.95 -9.50
N GLU A 33 -10.93 -20.40 -8.79
CA GLU A 33 -10.94 -20.54 -7.34
C GLU A 33 -10.89 -19.19 -6.64
N LEU A 34 -9.99 -18.28 -7.04
CA LEU A 34 -9.92 -16.91 -6.53
C LEU A 34 -11.21 -16.14 -6.80
N TRP A 35 -11.79 -16.32 -7.99
CA TRP A 35 -13.07 -15.71 -8.32
C TRP A 35 -14.20 -16.20 -7.40
N ARG A 36 -14.26 -17.51 -7.12
CA ARG A 36 -15.21 -18.09 -6.17
C ARG A 36 -15.01 -17.55 -4.75
N ASN A 37 -13.76 -17.44 -4.32
CA ASN A 37 -13.39 -16.90 -3.01
C ASN A 37 -13.67 -15.41 -2.82
N THR A 38 -13.97 -14.67 -3.90
CA THR A 38 -14.31 -13.24 -3.87
C THR A 38 -15.77 -12.95 -4.23
N SER A 39 -16.57 -13.96 -4.49
CA SER A 39 -17.99 -13.82 -4.86
C SER A 39 -18.86 -13.09 -3.83
N TRP A 40 -18.40 -13.00 -2.57
CA TRP A 40 -19.07 -12.29 -1.48
C TRP A 40 -18.92 -10.76 -1.56
N LEU A 41 -18.01 -10.21 -2.39
CA LEU A 41 -17.96 -8.78 -2.66
C LEU A 41 -19.21 -8.37 -3.44
N THR A 42 -19.87 -7.32 -2.96
CA THR A 42 -21.00 -6.74 -3.70
C THR A 42 -20.45 -6.09 -4.96
N ARG A 43 -20.90 -6.56 -6.12
CA ARG A 43 -20.54 -5.94 -7.39
C ARG A 43 -21.30 -4.64 -7.57
N LEU A 44 -20.57 -3.60 -7.95
CA LEU A 44 -21.13 -2.34 -8.35
C LEU A 44 -21.12 -2.30 -9.88
N GLU A 45 -22.30 -2.21 -10.49
CA GLU A 45 -22.44 -1.96 -11.92
C GLU A 45 -22.14 -0.47 -12.14
N LEU A 46 -20.94 -0.18 -12.59
CA LEU A 46 -20.49 1.18 -12.89
C LEU A 46 -20.44 1.34 -14.40
N GLU A 47 -20.97 2.46 -14.90
CA GLU A 47 -20.87 2.82 -16.32
C GLU A 47 -19.40 3.02 -16.73
N GLU A 48 -18.61 3.63 -15.83
CA GLU A 48 -17.18 3.83 -16.02
C GLU A 48 -16.37 3.15 -14.90
N PRO A 49 -15.21 2.53 -15.22
CA PRO A 49 -14.35 1.94 -14.22
C PRO A 49 -13.77 3.01 -13.30
N ARG A 50 -13.71 2.71 -12.00
CA ARG A 50 -13.05 3.61 -11.03
C ARG A 50 -11.56 3.57 -11.21
N VAL A 51 -10.96 4.73 -11.35
CA VAL A 51 -9.51 4.89 -11.46
C VAL A 51 -8.87 5.19 -10.11
N ASP A 52 -9.56 5.96 -9.27
CA ASP A 52 -9.06 6.34 -7.94
C ASP A 52 -10.20 6.72 -6.97
N VAL A 53 -9.83 7.16 -5.76
CA VAL A 53 -10.77 7.57 -4.71
C VAL A 53 -11.67 8.75 -5.07
N ARG A 54 -11.35 9.52 -6.13
CA ARG A 54 -12.16 10.69 -6.55
C ARG A 54 -13.49 10.24 -7.14
N ASN A 55 -13.51 9.05 -7.75
CA ASN A 55 -14.72 8.45 -8.29
C ASN A 55 -15.62 7.84 -7.21
N LEU A 56 -15.20 7.85 -5.93
CA LEU A 56 -16.05 7.49 -4.82
C LEU A 56 -16.97 8.66 -4.46
N SER A 57 -18.24 8.37 -4.16
CA SER A 57 -19.17 9.39 -3.65
C SER A 57 -18.63 10.04 -2.38
N GLU A 58 -18.93 11.31 -2.15
CA GLU A 58 -18.51 12.03 -0.94
C GLU A 58 -19.01 11.33 0.33
N ARG A 59 -20.23 10.82 0.29
CA ARG A 59 -20.82 10.04 1.38
C ARG A 59 -19.98 8.80 1.70
N THR A 60 -19.56 8.04 0.70
CA THR A 60 -18.69 6.86 0.90
C THR A 60 -17.33 7.27 1.48
N ARG A 61 -16.72 8.33 0.97
CA ARG A 61 -15.43 8.84 1.49
C ARG A 61 -15.55 9.29 2.94
N PHE A 62 -16.63 10.01 3.26
CA PHE A 62 -16.90 10.45 4.63
C PHE A 62 -17.14 9.26 5.57
N MET A 63 -18.01 8.31 5.21
CA MET A 63 -18.28 7.13 6.03
C MET A 63 -17.04 6.28 6.29
N LYS A 64 -16.21 6.06 5.25
CA LYS A 64 -14.92 5.37 5.41
C LYS A 64 -14.01 6.11 6.38
N ARG A 65 -13.89 7.43 6.24
CA ARG A 65 -13.02 8.23 7.12
C ARG A 65 -13.54 8.28 8.55
N ALA A 66 -14.83 8.39 8.76
CA ALA A 66 -15.44 8.33 10.09
C ALA A 66 -15.17 6.97 10.75
N LEU A 67 -15.36 5.86 10.00
CA LEU A 67 -15.04 4.51 10.47
C LEU A 67 -13.56 4.38 10.84
N ASP A 68 -12.65 4.86 9.97
CA ASP A 68 -11.21 4.85 10.20
C ASP A 68 -10.85 5.54 11.53
N ILE A 69 -11.40 6.74 11.77
CA ILE A 69 -11.12 7.51 12.99
C ILE A 69 -11.70 6.80 14.22
N VAL A 70 -12.99 6.44 14.18
CA VAL A 70 -13.68 5.84 15.33
C VAL A 70 -13.02 4.53 15.74
N VAL A 71 -12.80 3.62 14.78
CA VAL A 71 -12.22 2.31 15.07
C VAL A 71 -10.77 2.44 15.52
N SER A 72 -9.93 3.20 14.81
CA SER A 72 -8.51 3.30 15.18
C SER A 72 -8.31 4.00 16.52
N PHE A 73 -9.07 5.05 16.81
CA PHE A 73 -9.01 5.74 18.10
C PHE A 73 -9.44 4.83 19.26
N THR A 74 -10.61 4.17 19.12
CA THR A 74 -11.11 3.24 20.13
C THR A 74 -10.14 2.08 20.37
N MET A 75 -9.61 1.47 19.29
CA MET A 75 -8.66 0.38 19.40
C MET A 75 -7.34 0.80 20.03
N LEU A 76 -6.81 1.99 19.72
CA LEU A 76 -5.60 2.50 20.37
C LEU A 76 -5.78 2.69 21.86
N ILE A 77 -6.94 3.18 22.31
CA ILE A 77 -7.25 3.32 23.75
C ILE A 77 -7.40 1.95 24.41
N LEU A 78 -8.25 1.08 23.87
CA LEU A 78 -8.52 -0.24 24.46
C LEU A 78 -7.27 -1.14 24.50
N LEU A 79 -6.45 -1.08 23.48
CA LEU A 79 -5.24 -1.89 23.37
C LEU A 79 -4.01 -1.20 23.97
N SER A 80 -4.12 0.01 24.53
CA SER A 80 -2.97 0.73 25.08
C SER A 80 -2.19 -0.05 26.16
N PRO A 81 -2.82 -0.79 27.10
CA PRO A 81 -2.06 -1.62 28.05
C PRO A 81 -1.25 -2.72 27.35
N LEU A 82 -1.85 -3.37 26.35
CA LEU A 82 -1.19 -4.39 25.54
C LEU A 82 -0.03 -3.79 24.73
N LEU A 83 -0.24 -2.62 24.12
CA LEU A 83 0.82 -1.94 23.36
C LEU A 83 2.02 -1.59 24.25
N LEU A 84 1.78 -1.10 25.46
CA LEU A 84 2.83 -0.82 26.45
C LEU A 84 3.56 -2.11 26.86
N LEU A 85 2.83 -3.19 27.13
CA LEU A 85 3.42 -4.49 27.42
C LEU A 85 4.33 -4.96 26.27
N LEU A 86 3.85 -4.86 25.03
CA LEU A 86 4.65 -5.25 23.85
C LEU A 86 5.90 -4.38 23.68
N VAL A 87 5.83 -3.07 23.97
CA VAL A 87 7.03 -2.20 23.98
C VAL A 87 8.08 -2.73 24.96
N VAL A 88 7.66 -3.08 26.18
CA VAL A 88 8.57 -3.61 27.21
C VAL A 88 9.16 -4.94 26.76
N LEU A 89 8.33 -5.88 26.30
CA LEU A 89 8.77 -7.20 25.84
C LEU A 89 9.76 -7.12 24.68
N VAL A 90 9.51 -6.24 23.69
CA VAL A 90 10.44 -6.04 22.56
C VAL A 90 11.78 -5.49 23.04
N LYS A 91 11.78 -4.55 23.99
CA LYS A 91 13.03 -3.99 24.57
C LYS A 91 13.81 -5.00 25.40
N LEU A 92 13.12 -5.88 26.12
CA LEU A 92 13.76 -6.93 26.93
C LEU A 92 14.35 -8.05 26.07
N THR A 93 13.73 -8.33 24.90
CA THR A 93 14.15 -9.46 24.05
C THR A 93 15.22 -9.12 23.02
N SER A 94 15.40 -7.83 22.69
CA SER A 94 16.42 -7.44 21.73
C SER A 94 16.80 -5.95 21.89
N PRO A 95 18.09 -5.57 21.73
CA PRO A 95 18.55 -4.17 21.82
C PRO A 95 17.94 -3.31 20.72
N GLY A 96 17.76 -1.98 21.00
CA GLY A 96 17.29 -0.99 20.03
C GLY A 96 15.82 -0.54 20.20
N PRO A 97 15.25 0.25 19.26
CA PRO A 97 13.91 0.82 19.39
C PRO A 97 12.83 -0.24 19.27
N ALA A 98 11.77 -0.15 20.10
CA ALA A 98 10.64 -1.09 20.05
C ALA A 98 9.80 -0.92 18.78
N ILE A 99 9.67 0.31 18.29
CA ILE A 99 8.94 0.65 17.06
C ILE A 99 9.91 0.71 15.89
N PHE A 100 9.62 -0.06 14.87
CA PHE A 100 10.28 -0.01 13.57
C PHE A 100 9.54 0.96 12.67
N LYS A 101 10.31 1.82 11.98
CA LYS A 101 9.81 2.83 11.04
C LYS A 101 10.29 2.47 9.64
N GLN A 102 9.37 2.48 8.67
CA GLN A 102 9.70 2.14 7.30
C GLN A 102 8.96 3.05 6.33
N THR A 103 9.66 3.58 5.33
CA THR A 103 9.02 4.36 4.27
C THR A 103 8.17 3.44 3.40
N ARG A 104 6.93 3.84 3.16
CA ARG A 104 5.98 3.18 2.26
C ARG A 104 5.35 4.21 1.33
N VAL A 105 4.83 3.73 0.21
CA VAL A 105 4.13 4.58 -0.76
C VAL A 105 2.64 4.51 -0.49
N GLY A 106 2.04 5.69 -0.38
CA GLY A 106 0.61 5.88 -0.16
C GLY A 106 -0.15 6.25 -1.43
N LEU A 107 -1.28 6.92 -1.22
CA LEU A 107 -2.20 7.33 -2.28
C LEU A 107 -1.53 8.15 -3.37
N ASN A 108 -1.74 7.76 -4.62
CA ASN A 108 -1.33 8.52 -5.80
C ASN A 108 -2.56 9.20 -6.45
N LEU A 109 -2.66 10.52 -6.30
CA LEU A 109 -3.70 11.34 -6.94
C LEU A 109 -3.13 12.24 -8.05
N ARG A 110 -1.95 11.95 -8.58
CA ARG A 110 -1.36 12.76 -9.65
C ARG A 110 -2.20 12.61 -10.92
N ASN A 111 -2.79 13.70 -11.37
CA ASN A 111 -3.37 13.78 -12.71
C ASN A 111 -2.27 14.10 -13.71
N LYS A 112 -2.18 13.30 -14.77
CA LYS A 112 -1.31 13.54 -15.93
C LYS A 112 -1.45 14.98 -16.46
N ALA A 113 -2.67 15.51 -16.53
CA ALA A 113 -2.95 16.88 -16.96
C ALA A 113 -2.36 17.99 -16.07
N LYS A 114 -2.07 17.72 -14.78
CA LYS A 114 -1.38 18.68 -13.91
C LYS A 114 0.15 18.54 -14.00
N SER A 115 0.65 17.35 -14.26
CA SER A 115 2.06 17.10 -14.52
C SER A 115 2.47 17.74 -15.86
N ASP A 116 1.68 17.51 -16.90
CA ASP A 116 1.97 18.05 -18.23
C ASP A 116 1.91 19.59 -18.24
N ARG A 117 0.93 20.22 -17.57
CA ARG A 117 0.89 21.69 -17.45
C ARG A 117 2.03 22.28 -16.62
N ARG A 118 2.54 21.57 -15.62
CA ARG A 118 3.73 22.01 -14.88
C ARG A 118 5.00 21.84 -15.69
N GLN A 119 5.10 20.76 -16.44
CA GLN A 119 6.22 20.53 -17.33
C GLN A 119 6.25 21.57 -18.46
N GLU A 120 5.10 21.83 -19.07
CA GLU A 120 4.95 22.92 -20.06
C GLU A 120 5.27 24.31 -19.46
N GLN A 121 4.86 24.59 -18.21
CA GLN A 121 5.21 25.83 -17.52
C GLN A 121 6.70 25.90 -17.14
N ILE A 122 7.31 24.77 -16.78
CA ILE A 122 8.74 24.69 -16.48
C ILE A 122 9.54 24.87 -17.77
N ASP A 123 9.16 24.22 -18.87
CA ASP A 123 9.79 24.35 -20.18
C ASP A 123 9.68 25.79 -20.73
N LEU A 124 8.55 26.47 -20.50
CA LEU A 124 8.35 27.88 -20.85
C LEU A 124 9.15 28.81 -19.94
N LEU A 125 9.31 28.48 -18.65
CA LEU A 125 10.12 29.24 -17.70
C LEU A 125 11.64 29.00 -17.89
N GLU A 126 12.07 27.82 -18.30
CA GLU A 126 13.46 27.52 -18.65
C GLU A 126 13.88 28.26 -19.93
N LEU A 127 12.96 28.48 -20.86
CA LEU A 127 13.19 29.33 -22.05
C LEU A 127 13.37 30.81 -21.70
N ASP A 128 12.79 31.28 -20.58
CA ASP A 128 12.82 32.69 -20.16
C ASP A 128 13.87 32.98 -19.06
N LEU A 129 14.40 31.97 -18.37
CA LEU A 129 15.25 32.10 -17.18
C LEU A 129 16.65 31.50 -17.33
N SER A 130 17.40 31.90 -18.38
CA SER A 130 18.84 31.66 -18.41
C SER A 130 19.64 32.52 -17.39
N SER A 131 19.01 33.22 -16.44
CA SER A 131 19.67 34.18 -15.56
C SER A 131 19.33 34.16 -14.07
N ASP A 132 18.50 33.27 -13.52
CA ASP A 132 18.26 33.28 -12.07
C ASP A 132 18.51 31.93 -11.38
N ARG A 133 19.56 31.91 -10.53
CA ARG A 133 20.07 30.76 -9.75
C ARG A 133 19.26 30.37 -8.51
N ARG A 134 17.96 30.68 -8.41
CA ARG A 134 17.13 30.44 -7.21
C ARG A 134 16.11 29.32 -7.30
N VAL A 135 16.22 28.44 -8.30
CA VAL A 135 15.34 27.24 -8.39
C VAL A 135 16.09 25.99 -7.92
N SER A 136 16.59 26.00 -6.69
CA SER A 136 17.10 24.81 -6.02
C SER A 136 16.23 24.48 -4.81
N GLY A 137 14.98 24.21 -5.06
CA GLY A 137 14.06 23.56 -4.13
C GLY A 137 13.64 22.24 -4.74
N SER A 138 14.45 21.19 -4.59
CA SER A 138 13.99 19.83 -4.94
C SER A 138 12.72 19.55 -4.15
N ASP A 139 11.57 19.55 -4.84
CA ASP A 139 10.32 19.14 -4.23
C ASP A 139 10.49 17.66 -3.84
N ARG A 140 10.54 17.36 -2.53
CA ARG A 140 10.65 16.00 -1.99
C ARG A 140 9.59 15.03 -2.52
N ARG A 141 8.66 15.51 -3.35
CA ARG A 141 7.59 14.77 -4.02
C ARG A 141 8.05 14.09 -5.30
N ASP A 142 9.22 14.45 -5.84
CA ASP A 142 9.70 13.93 -7.12
C ASP A 142 10.61 12.70 -7.00
N GLU A 143 11.07 12.37 -5.77
CA GLU A 143 12.03 11.30 -5.58
C GLU A 143 11.51 9.88 -5.87
N THR A 144 10.21 9.64 -5.84
CA THR A 144 9.66 8.28 -6.09
C THR A 144 8.72 8.15 -7.28
N GLY A 145 8.17 9.22 -7.82
CA GLY A 145 7.26 9.17 -9.00
C GLY A 145 5.92 8.44 -8.80
N TYR A 146 5.76 7.61 -7.77
CA TYR A 146 4.67 6.63 -7.65
C TYR A 146 3.54 7.01 -6.68
N GLY A 147 3.71 8.02 -5.82
CA GLY A 147 2.70 8.41 -4.83
C GLY A 147 3.33 9.11 -3.64
N MET A 148 2.52 9.51 -2.65
CA MET A 148 3.04 10.21 -1.47
C MET A 148 3.72 9.22 -0.51
N PRO A 149 5.03 9.36 -0.23
CA PRO A 149 5.68 8.54 0.77
C PRO A 149 5.18 8.90 2.17
N PHE A 150 5.03 7.89 3.03
CA PHE A 150 4.71 8.08 4.44
C PHE A 150 5.52 7.11 5.30
N THR A 151 5.64 7.40 6.61
CA THR A 151 6.31 6.53 7.57
C THR A 151 5.31 5.54 8.16
N LEU A 152 5.48 4.27 7.85
CA LEU A 152 4.72 3.17 8.45
C LEU A 152 5.34 2.78 9.79
N TYR A 153 4.50 2.61 10.82
CA TYR A 153 4.89 2.19 12.16
C TYR A 153 4.50 0.75 12.43
N LYS A 154 5.43 -0.06 12.90
CA LYS A 154 5.15 -1.42 13.38
C LYS A 154 6.08 -1.78 14.55
N PHE A 155 5.73 -2.77 15.34
CA PHE A 155 6.68 -3.31 16.29
C PHE A 155 7.86 -3.98 15.58
N ARG A 156 9.03 -3.86 16.16
CA ARG A 156 10.22 -4.55 15.67
C ARG A 156 10.08 -6.05 15.95
N THR A 157 10.11 -6.84 14.90
CA THR A 157 10.05 -8.30 14.93
C THR A 157 11.33 -8.97 14.49
N MET A 158 12.27 -8.21 13.95
CA MET A 158 13.57 -8.67 13.46
C MET A 158 14.72 -8.07 14.29
N THR A 159 15.90 -8.66 14.17
CA THR A 159 17.15 -8.13 14.72
C THR A 159 17.47 -6.76 14.12
N VAL A 160 18.29 -5.95 14.83
CA VAL A 160 18.64 -4.59 14.39
C VAL A 160 19.33 -4.58 13.03
N ASP A 161 20.14 -5.60 12.77
CA ASP A 161 20.95 -5.75 11.56
C ASP A 161 20.22 -6.43 10.39
N ALA A 162 18.91 -6.65 10.50
CA ALA A 162 18.14 -7.43 9.53
C ALA A 162 18.15 -6.86 8.09
N GLU A 163 18.39 -5.56 7.93
CA GLU A 163 18.43 -4.86 6.64
C GLU A 163 19.83 -4.36 6.25
N LYS A 164 20.92 -4.87 6.86
CA LYS A 164 22.31 -4.49 6.49
C LYS A 164 22.62 -4.68 5.00
N ASN A 165 22.01 -5.69 4.39
CA ASN A 165 22.19 -6.02 2.97
C ASN A 165 21.08 -5.42 2.07
N GLY A 166 20.43 -4.34 2.52
CA GLY A 166 19.34 -3.69 1.78
C GLY A 166 17.95 -4.32 1.99
N ALA A 167 17.00 -3.83 1.20
CA ALA A 167 15.61 -4.25 1.27
C ALA A 167 15.43 -5.67 0.72
N GLN A 168 14.90 -6.57 1.53
CA GLN A 168 14.62 -7.94 1.14
C GLN A 168 13.19 -8.33 1.52
N PHE A 169 12.55 -9.14 0.68
CA PHE A 169 11.28 -9.78 1.07
C PHE A 169 11.52 -10.73 2.24
N ALA A 170 10.58 -10.75 3.18
CA ALA A 170 10.60 -11.75 4.23
C ALA A 170 10.26 -13.13 3.64
N VAL A 171 10.88 -14.18 4.15
CA VAL A 171 10.63 -15.56 3.74
C VAL A 171 10.10 -16.37 4.92
N GLN A 172 9.50 -17.52 4.64
CA GLN A 172 9.05 -18.42 5.67
C GLN A 172 10.28 -18.96 6.45
N GLY A 173 10.22 -18.90 7.78
CA GLY A 173 11.34 -19.32 8.60
C GLY A 173 12.54 -18.36 8.63
N ASP A 174 12.35 -17.10 8.22
CA ASP A 174 13.40 -16.08 8.15
C ASP A 174 14.21 -15.99 9.44
N PRO A 175 15.54 -16.28 9.41
CA PRO A 175 16.40 -16.31 10.60
C PRO A 175 16.54 -14.95 11.29
N ARG A 176 16.26 -13.86 10.58
CA ARG A 176 16.29 -12.50 11.12
C ARG A 176 15.16 -12.22 12.11
N VAL A 177 14.11 -13.06 12.12
CA VAL A 177 12.94 -12.88 12.99
C VAL A 177 13.21 -13.40 14.39
N THR A 178 13.04 -12.55 15.41
CA THR A 178 13.17 -12.94 16.82
C THR A 178 12.06 -13.93 17.25
N ARG A 179 12.25 -14.66 18.37
CA ARG A 179 11.21 -15.57 18.90
C ARG A 179 9.91 -14.84 19.21
N LEU A 180 9.99 -13.69 19.90
CA LEU A 180 8.84 -12.83 20.16
C LEU A 180 8.27 -12.28 18.86
N GLY A 181 9.12 -11.86 17.91
CA GLY A 181 8.71 -11.35 16.60
C GLY A 181 7.90 -12.38 15.81
N ARG A 182 8.25 -13.67 15.89
CA ARG A 182 7.50 -14.75 15.25
C ARG A 182 6.08 -14.87 15.83
N PHE A 183 5.97 -14.82 17.14
CA PHE A 183 4.65 -14.81 17.81
C PHE A 183 3.83 -13.57 17.38
N MET A 184 4.44 -12.37 17.42
CA MET A 184 3.74 -11.13 17.04
C MET A 184 3.28 -11.14 15.57
N ARG A 185 4.09 -11.64 14.64
CA ARG A 185 3.71 -11.79 13.23
C ARG A 185 2.55 -12.77 13.04
N LYS A 186 2.61 -13.92 13.71
CA LYS A 186 1.53 -14.91 13.65
C LYS A 186 0.19 -14.35 14.17
N THR A 187 0.23 -13.48 15.16
CA THR A 187 -0.95 -12.86 15.77
C THR A 187 -1.28 -11.48 15.21
N ARG A 188 -0.50 -10.98 14.24
CA ARG A 188 -0.61 -9.62 13.67
C ARG A 188 -0.47 -8.48 14.68
N LEU A 189 0.01 -8.76 15.89
CA LEU A 189 0.25 -7.75 16.93
C LEU A 189 1.32 -6.73 16.53
N ASP A 190 2.26 -7.13 15.69
CA ASP A 190 3.30 -6.23 15.17
C ASP A 190 2.74 -5.09 14.31
N GLU A 191 1.57 -5.26 13.73
CA GLU A 191 0.93 -4.26 12.87
C GLU A 191 0.03 -3.26 13.62
N LEU A 192 -0.25 -3.49 14.92
CA LEU A 192 -1.11 -2.60 15.72
C LEU A 192 -0.68 -1.11 15.73
N PRO A 193 0.62 -0.75 15.73
CA PRO A 193 1.02 0.66 15.66
C PRO A 193 0.58 1.37 14.36
N GLN A 194 0.23 0.63 13.30
CA GLN A 194 -0.31 1.21 12.06
C GLN A 194 -1.69 1.85 12.26
N LEU A 195 -2.43 1.52 13.33
CA LEU A 195 -3.65 2.24 13.71
C LEU A 195 -3.39 3.75 13.88
N TRP A 196 -2.17 4.13 14.27
CA TRP A 196 -1.75 5.53 14.30
C TRP A 196 -1.66 6.15 12.89
N ASN A 197 -1.16 5.39 11.90
CA ASN A 197 -1.16 5.84 10.50
C ASN A 197 -2.60 6.00 9.96
N VAL A 198 -3.51 5.09 10.36
CA VAL A 198 -4.94 5.20 9.99
C VAL A 198 -5.55 6.45 10.63
N LEU A 199 -5.31 6.70 11.90
CA LEU A 199 -5.81 7.88 12.60
C LEU A 199 -5.30 9.18 11.99
N LYS A 200 -4.03 9.25 11.60
CA LYS A 200 -3.43 10.38 10.86
C LYS A 200 -4.01 10.56 9.45
N GLY A 201 -4.60 9.51 8.87
CA GLY A 201 -5.15 9.52 7.51
C GLY A 201 -4.14 9.20 6.42
N GLU A 202 -2.94 8.75 6.77
CA GLU A 202 -1.93 8.21 5.85
C GLU A 202 -2.37 6.84 5.30
N MET A 203 -3.10 6.08 6.13
CA MET A 203 -3.71 4.79 5.81
C MET A 203 -5.23 4.82 6.05
N THR A 204 -5.88 3.74 5.66
CA THR A 204 -7.28 3.41 5.98
C THR A 204 -7.34 2.02 6.61
N LEU A 205 -8.45 1.66 7.23
CA LEU A 205 -8.63 0.28 7.73
C LEU A 205 -8.64 -0.71 6.57
N VAL A 206 -9.36 -0.41 5.49
CA VAL A 206 -9.53 -1.32 4.35
C VAL A 206 -9.00 -0.69 3.07
N GLY A 207 -7.99 -1.32 2.47
CA GLY A 207 -7.34 -0.89 1.23
C GLY A 207 -6.21 -1.81 0.79
N PRO A 208 -5.53 -1.50 -0.32
CA PRO A 208 -4.34 -2.21 -0.76
C PRO A 208 -3.22 -2.16 0.28
N ARG A 209 -2.45 -3.24 0.44
CA ARG A 209 -1.28 -3.21 1.32
C ARG A 209 -0.22 -2.25 0.77
N PRO A 210 0.34 -1.33 1.58
CA PRO A 210 1.38 -0.41 1.11
C PRO A 210 2.69 -1.15 0.85
N GLU A 211 3.32 -0.83 -0.28
CA GLU A 211 4.62 -1.42 -0.65
C GLU A 211 5.77 -0.42 -0.45
N ARG A 212 6.98 -0.95 -0.43
CA ARG A 212 8.21 -0.15 -0.34
C ARG A 212 8.50 0.49 -1.71
N PRO A 213 9.04 1.74 -1.73
CA PRO A 213 9.40 2.41 -2.98
C PRO A 213 10.32 1.54 -3.85
N GLU A 214 11.29 0.86 -3.22
CA GLU A 214 12.30 0.04 -3.90
C GLU A 214 11.70 -1.14 -4.67
N PHE A 215 10.56 -1.67 -4.22
CA PHE A 215 9.91 -2.79 -4.88
C PHE A 215 8.92 -2.35 -5.97
N ILE A 216 8.34 -1.16 -5.84
CA ILE A 216 7.33 -0.65 -6.77
C ILE A 216 7.92 -0.51 -8.18
N GLU A 217 9.14 -0.02 -8.30
CA GLU A 217 9.78 0.15 -9.61
C GLU A 217 9.93 -1.18 -10.35
N GLY A 218 10.45 -2.21 -9.68
CA GLY A 218 10.59 -3.54 -10.26
C GLY A 218 9.24 -4.15 -10.63
N LEU A 219 8.29 -4.13 -9.68
CA LEU A 219 6.97 -4.72 -9.89
C LEU A 219 6.15 -4.00 -10.96
N SER A 220 6.29 -2.69 -11.10
CA SER A 220 5.59 -1.92 -12.14
C SER A 220 6.08 -2.21 -13.55
N LYS A 221 7.33 -2.67 -13.72
CA LYS A 221 7.87 -3.10 -15.01
C LYS A 221 7.37 -4.50 -15.42
N GLU A 222 7.13 -5.37 -14.45
CA GLU A 222 6.76 -6.76 -14.69
C GLU A 222 5.25 -7.03 -14.66
N ILE A 223 4.50 -6.16 -13.97
CA ILE A 223 3.06 -6.34 -13.78
C ILE A 223 2.30 -5.18 -14.40
N PRO A 224 1.56 -5.39 -15.48
CA PRO A 224 0.71 -4.38 -16.08
C PRO A 224 -0.27 -3.80 -15.06
N ASN A 225 -0.49 -2.49 -15.12
CA ASN A 225 -1.44 -1.79 -14.24
C ASN A 225 -1.14 -1.83 -12.73
N TYR A 226 0.06 -2.26 -12.33
CA TYR A 226 0.47 -2.29 -10.94
C TYR A 226 0.24 -0.96 -10.21
N ILE A 227 0.53 0.16 -10.86
CA ILE A 227 0.42 1.52 -10.30
C ILE A 227 -1.04 1.92 -10.01
N ASN A 228 -2.01 1.36 -10.73
CA ASN A 228 -3.43 1.70 -10.54
C ASN A 228 -3.96 1.31 -9.16
N ARG A 229 -3.36 0.33 -8.48
CA ARG A 229 -3.68 -0.01 -7.08
C ARG A 229 -3.43 1.15 -6.12
N LEU A 230 -2.55 2.07 -6.48
CA LEU A 230 -2.25 3.27 -5.68
C LEU A 230 -3.33 4.36 -5.79
N GLY A 231 -4.36 4.16 -6.61
CA GLY A 231 -5.55 5.00 -6.65
C GLY A 231 -6.40 4.98 -5.38
N LEU A 232 -6.13 4.02 -4.46
CA LEU A 232 -6.74 3.94 -3.13
C LEU A 232 -5.71 4.24 -2.04
N LYS A 233 -6.18 4.72 -0.88
CA LYS A 233 -5.34 4.77 0.32
C LYS A 233 -4.92 3.37 0.72
N PRO A 234 -3.64 3.19 1.14
CA PRO A 234 -3.20 1.90 1.64
C PRO A 234 -3.97 1.49 2.88
N GLY A 235 -4.30 0.20 2.97
CA GLY A 235 -5.09 -0.38 4.05
C GLY A 235 -4.25 -1.13 5.07
N LEU A 236 -4.76 -1.17 6.31
CA LEU A 236 -4.29 -2.08 7.34
C LEU A 236 -4.65 -3.52 6.97
N THR A 237 -5.85 -3.72 6.44
CA THR A 237 -6.32 -4.96 5.82
C THR A 237 -6.87 -4.69 4.42
N GLY A 238 -7.11 -5.75 3.64
CA GLY A 238 -7.65 -5.64 2.28
C GLY A 238 -7.98 -6.99 1.66
N VAL A 239 -8.66 -6.99 0.53
CA VAL A 239 -9.09 -8.22 -0.15
C VAL A 239 -7.92 -9.13 -0.46
N ALA A 240 -6.82 -8.59 -1.01
CA ALA A 240 -5.62 -9.35 -1.32
C ALA A 240 -5.02 -10.02 -0.06
N GLN A 241 -5.06 -9.36 1.09
CA GLN A 241 -4.50 -9.85 2.34
C GLN A 241 -5.31 -10.99 2.96
N ILE A 242 -6.65 -11.01 2.77
CA ILE A 242 -7.53 -12.03 3.34
C ILE A 242 -7.78 -13.22 2.40
N VAL A 243 -7.52 -13.08 1.10
CA VAL A 243 -7.80 -14.10 0.08
C VAL A 243 -6.54 -14.79 -0.41
N ASN A 244 -5.48 -14.03 -0.76
CA ASN A 244 -4.29 -14.57 -1.44
C ASN A 244 -3.25 -15.16 -0.47
N GLY A 245 -3.37 -14.89 0.83
CA GLY A 245 -2.35 -15.33 1.79
C GLY A 245 -0.98 -14.71 1.56
N TYR A 246 0.07 -15.47 1.88
CA TYR A 246 1.46 -15.04 1.76
C TYR A 246 2.12 -15.69 0.55
N ASP A 247 2.30 -14.92 -0.51
CA ASP A 247 2.98 -15.33 -1.73
C ASP A 247 3.82 -14.16 -2.25
N ASN A 248 5.13 -14.41 -2.46
CA ASN A 248 6.12 -13.40 -2.85
C ASN A 248 6.70 -13.65 -4.25
N ASN A 249 6.16 -14.60 -5.00
CA ASN A 249 6.54 -14.76 -6.39
C ASN A 249 5.77 -13.75 -7.27
N ILE A 250 6.22 -13.59 -8.50
CA ILE A 250 5.63 -12.61 -9.45
C ILE A 250 4.13 -12.91 -9.71
N GLU A 251 3.77 -14.19 -9.76
CA GLU A 251 2.38 -14.62 -9.96
C GLU A 251 1.50 -14.29 -8.76
N GLY A 252 2.01 -14.46 -7.54
CA GLY A 252 1.35 -14.00 -6.32
C GLY A 252 1.14 -12.49 -6.28
N PHE A 253 2.11 -11.71 -6.79
CA PHE A 253 1.95 -10.27 -6.92
C PHE A 253 0.91 -9.89 -7.98
N ARG A 254 0.85 -10.58 -9.12
CA ARG A 254 -0.20 -10.39 -10.13
C ARG A 254 -1.59 -10.62 -9.53
N ARG A 255 -1.77 -11.72 -8.79
CA ARG A 255 -3.02 -12.00 -8.07
C ARG A 255 -3.37 -10.91 -7.05
N LYS A 256 -2.40 -10.41 -6.26
CA LYS A 256 -2.62 -9.29 -5.33
C LYS A 256 -3.09 -8.03 -6.05
N VAL A 257 -2.46 -7.67 -7.16
CA VAL A 257 -2.87 -6.50 -7.96
C VAL A 257 -4.30 -6.65 -8.48
N SER A 258 -4.65 -7.82 -9.03
CA SER A 258 -6.02 -8.08 -9.52
C SER A 258 -7.06 -7.95 -8.41
N LEU A 259 -6.78 -8.50 -7.23
CA LEU A 259 -7.67 -8.38 -6.07
C LEU A 259 -7.79 -6.93 -5.56
N ASP A 260 -6.70 -6.17 -5.58
CA ASP A 260 -6.70 -4.74 -5.21
C ASP A 260 -7.49 -3.90 -6.23
N LEU A 261 -7.34 -4.17 -7.54
CA LEU A 261 -8.10 -3.51 -8.60
C LEU A 261 -9.58 -3.89 -8.55
N MET A 262 -9.90 -5.16 -8.29
CA MET A 262 -11.28 -5.58 -8.07
C MET A 262 -11.90 -4.89 -6.87
N TYR A 263 -11.16 -4.71 -5.77
CA TYR A 263 -11.64 -3.94 -4.64
C TYR A 263 -11.83 -2.46 -5.00
N LEU A 264 -10.94 -1.85 -5.79
CA LEU A 264 -11.10 -0.47 -6.27
C LEU A 264 -12.44 -0.29 -6.98
N GLN A 265 -12.80 -1.22 -7.89
CA GLN A 265 -14.07 -1.18 -8.61
C GLN A 265 -15.29 -1.34 -7.68
N ASN A 266 -15.16 -2.16 -6.64
CA ASN A 266 -16.26 -2.51 -5.73
C ASN A 266 -16.14 -1.82 -4.36
N CYS A 267 -15.32 -0.77 -4.23
CA CYS A 267 -15.09 -0.05 -2.98
C CYS A 267 -16.37 0.66 -2.52
N CYS A 268 -16.95 0.20 -1.43
CA CYS A 268 -18.09 0.82 -0.75
C CYS A 268 -18.05 0.46 0.74
N PHE A 269 -18.81 1.20 1.56
CA PHE A 269 -18.87 0.99 3.01
C PHE A 269 -19.22 -0.46 3.40
N TRP A 270 -20.21 -1.06 2.74
CA TRP A 270 -20.64 -2.42 3.05
C TRP A 270 -19.59 -3.48 2.73
N ASN A 271 -18.85 -3.32 1.65
CA ASN A 271 -17.73 -4.20 1.33
C ASN A 271 -16.60 -4.05 2.34
N ASP A 272 -16.33 -2.83 2.82
CA ASP A 272 -15.35 -2.63 3.89
C ASP A 272 -15.76 -3.37 5.16
N MET A 273 -17.01 -3.29 5.57
CA MET A 273 -17.52 -4.05 6.73
C MET A 273 -17.34 -5.55 6.56
N LYS A 274 -17.65 -6.11 5.38
CA LYS A 274 -17.43 -7.54 5.08
C LYS A 274 -15.95 -7.92 5.16
N ILE A 275 -15.05 -7.06 4.67
CA ILE A 275 -13.60 -7.27 4.73
C ILE A 275 -13.12 -7.27 6.17
N LEU A 276 -13.56 -6.30 6.98
CA LEU A 276 -13.21 -6.22 8.40
C LEU A 276 -13.67 -7.46 9.18
N PHE A 277 -14.91 -7.91 8.99
CA PHE A 277 -15.39 -9.14 9.64
C PHE A 277 -14.57 -10.38 9.22
N ARG A 278 -14.24 -10.50 7.93
CA ARG A 278 -13.39 -11.59 7.45
C ARG A 278 -11.97 -11.50 7.98
N THR A 279 -11.42 -10.29 8.16
CA THR A 279 -10.11 -10.08 8.77
C THR A 279 -10.06 -10.63 10.19
N ILE A 280 -11.09 -10.39 10.99
CA ILE A 280 -11.18 -10.95 12.36
C ILE A 280 -11.08 -12.48 12.31
N ARG A 281 -11.82 -13.14 11.40
CA ARG A 281 -11.74 -14.59 11.23
C ARG A 281 -10.34 -15.05 10.83
N VAL A 282 -9.70 -14.36 9.87
CA VAL A 282 -8.32 -14.67 9.43
C VAL A 282 -7.32 -14.55 10.59
N ILE A 283 -7.44 -13.50 11.42
CA ILE A 283 -6.58 -13.33 12.60
C ILE A 283 -6.80 -14.46 13.61
N LEU A 284 -8.04 -14.83 13.89
CA LEU A 284 -8.37 -15.89 14.87
C LEU A 284 -7.96 -17.29 14.40
N THR A 285 -8.01 -17.55 13.09
CA THR A 285 -7.58 -18.85 12.52
C THR A 285 -6.09 -18.92 12.22
N GLY A 286 -5.38 -17.77 12.25
CA GLY A 286 -3.96 -17.68 11.90
C GLY A 286 -3.68 -17.93 10.41
N SER A 287 -4.71 -17.97 9.57
CA SER A 287 -4.55 -18.15 8.12
C SER A 287 -3.87 -16.92 7.50
N GLY A 288 -2.93 -17.13 6.58
CA GLY A 288 -2.21 -16.04 5.90
C GLY A 288 -1.13 -15.35 6.75
N ALA A 289 -0.72 -15.93 7.89
CA ALA A 289 0.47 -15.51 8.64
C ALA A 289 1.71 -16.24 8.13
N LEU A 290 2.88 -15.55 8.17
CA LEU A 290 4.21 -16.14 7.90
C LEU A 290 4.60 -17.12 8.98
#